data_292dc1624dc618a817b32bd7ec6f812b
#
_entry.id   292dc1624dc618a817b32bd7ec6f812b
#
_cell.length_a   1.000
_cell.length_b   1.000
_cell.length_c   1.000
_cell.angle_alpha   90.00
_cell.angle_beta   90.00
_cell.angle_gamma   90.00
#
_symmetry.space_group_name_H-M   'P 1'
#
loop_
_entity.id
_entity.type
_entity.pdbx_description
1 polymer ?
#
loop_
_entity_poly.entity_id
_entity_poly.type
_entity_poly.pdbx_seq_one_letter_code
_entity_poly.pdbx_strand_id
1 'polypeptide(L)'
;GLLHAKAGMALAEEQYGVTDPDILHAIKVHTTGEPDMSILDKIIYIADYIEPQRKEAPHLEEIREIAFHDLDQGVAEILYDTLHYLNNRKGSIDPATQLTYEFYKQFGKEQPWKH
;
A
#
# COMPACT_ATOMS: atom_id res chain seq x y z
N GLY A 1 4.23 -8.95 -4.94
CA GLY A 1 2.85 -9.02 -5.36
C GLY A 1 2.00 -9.91 -4.47
N LEU A 2 0.86 -10.32 -4.97
CA LEU A 2 -0.08 -11.14 -4.20
C LEU A 2 0.53 -12.46 -3.72
N LEU A 3 1.35 -13.09 -4.55
CA LEU A 3 2.02 -14.33 -4.19
C LEU A 3 2.97 -14.13 -3.02
N HIS A 4 3.69 -13.02 -3.01
CA HIS A 4 4.60 -12.66 -1.92
C HIS A 4 3.85 -12.44 -0.60
N ALA A 5 2.71 -11.76 -0.66
CA ALA A 5 1.89 -11.52 0.52
C ALA A 5 1.34 -12.82 1.10
N LYS A 6 0.88 -13.73 0.25
CA LYS A 6 0.39 -15.05 0.69
C LYS A 6 1.51 -15.88 1.30
N ALA A 7 2.70 -15.85 0.71
CA ALA A 7 3.86 -16.56 1.25
C ALA A 7 4.26 -16.00 2.61
N GLY A 8 4.26 -14.68 2.77
CA GLY A 8 4.55 -14.03 4.05
C GLY A 8 3.56 -14.40 5.14
N MET A 9 2.28 -14.47 4.78
CA MET A 9 1.23 -14.87 5.73
C MET A 9 1.44 -16.32 6.20
N ALA A 10 1.69 -17.23 5.27
CA ALA A 10 1.94 -18.64 5.60
C ALA A 10 3.18 -18.79 6.48
N LEU A 11 4.25 -18.08 6.16
CA LEU A 11 5.49 -18.11 6.93
C LEU A 11 5.27 -17.60 8.35
N ALA A 12 4.50 -16.53 8.52
CA ALA A 12 4.19 -16.00 9.84
C ALA A 12 3.43 -17.00 10.68
N GLU A 13 2.46 -17.72 10.09
CA GLU A 13 1.73 -18.76 10.80
C GLU A 13 2.64 -19.92 11.20
N GLU A 14 3.44 -20.41 10.27
CA GLU A 14 4.25 -21.62 10.49
C GLU A 14 5.43 -21.40 11.43
N GLN A 15 6.18 -20.32 11.21
CA GLN A 15 7.43 -20.11 11.94
C GLN A 15 7.28 -19.31 13.22
N TYR A 16 6.33 -18.40 13.26
CA TYR A 16 6.19 -17.48 14.39
C TYR A 16 4.89 -17.66 15.15
N GLY A 17 4.06 -18.60 14.72
CA GLY A 17 2.81 -18.89 15.40
C GLY A 17 1.82 -17.73 15.38
N VAL A 18 1.91 -16.85 14.38
CA VAL A 18 1.00 -15.72 14.26
C VAL A 18 -0.37 -16.26 13.85
N THR A 19 -1.35 -16.09 14.73
CA THR A 19 -2.71 -16.59 14.49
C THR A 19 -3.77 -15.50 14.53
N ASP A 20 -3.39 -14.26 14.86
CA ASP A 20 -4.33 -13.14 14.90
C ASP A 20 -4.83 -12.84 13.48
N PRO A 21 -6.15 -12.95 13.23
CA PRO A 21 -6.68 -12.77 11.88
C PRO A 21 -6.46 -11.37 11.32
N ASP A 22 -6.43 -10.34 12.16
CA ASP A 22 -6.21 -8.97 11.70
C ASP A 22 -4.79 -8.78 11.21
N ILE A 23 -3.81 -9.36 11.92
CA ILE A 23 -2.41 -9.29 11.52
C ILE A 23 -2.19 -10.09 10.23
N LEU A 24 -2.74 -11.29 10.15
CA LEU A 24 -2.63 -12.12 8.95
C LEU A 24 -3.25 -11.44 7.73
N HIS A 25 -4.39 -10.79 7.92
CA HIS A 25 -5.05 -10.05 6.86
C HIS A 25 -4.18 -8.88 6.39
N ALA A 26 -3.59 -8.12 7.30
CA ALA A 26 -2.72 -6.99 6.97
C ALA A 26 -1.51 -7.46 6.14
N ILE A 27 -0.91 -8.59 6.51
CA ILE A 27 0.20 -9.17 5.74
C ILE A 27 -0.26 -9.56 4.33
N LYS A 28 -1.45 -10.13 4.22
CA LYS A 28 -2.00 -10.54 2.93
C LYS A 28 -2.18 -9.38 1.96
N VAL A 29 -2.65 -8.23 2.45
CA VAL A 29 -3.04 -7.11 1.58
C VAL A 29 -1.99 -6.02 1.48
N HIS A 30 -0.82 -6.17 2.12
CA HIS A 30 0.14 -5.06 2.24
C HIS A 30 0.78 -4.62 0.92
N THR A 31 0.78 -5.44 -0.11
CA THR A 31 1.40 -5.09 -1.40
C THR A 31 0.42 -4.48 -2.39
N THR A 32 -0.79 -5.00 -2.46
CA THR A 32 -1.79 -4.53 -3.43
C THR A 32 -2.83 -3.62 -2.81
N GLY A 33 -3.05 -3.74 -1.50
CA GLY A 33 -4.18 -3.14 -0.82
C GLY A 33 -5.48 -3.88 -1.13
N GLU A 34 -6.55 -3.38 -0.57
CA GLU A 34 -7.91 -3.76 -0.92
C GLU A 34 -8.84 -2.58 -0.60
N PRO A 35 -10.06 -2.53 -1.18
CA PRO A 35 -11.01 -1.48 -0.82
C PRO A 35 -11.37 -1.52 0.66
N ASP A 36 -11.52 -0.34 1.26
CA ASP A 36 -11.99 -0.21 2.65
C ASP A 36 -11.15 -0.99 3.67
N MET A 37 -9.84 -0.76 3.67
CA MET A 37 -8.92 -1.41 4.59
C MET A 37 -9.15 -0.96 6.04
N SER A 38 -8.86 -1.86 6.99
CA SER A 38 -8.81 -1.51 8.42
C SER A 38 -7.66 -0.53 8.69
N ILE A 39 -7.67 0.07 9.88
CA ILE A 39 -6.57 0.95 10.29
C ILE A 39 -5.24 0.19 10.27
N LEU A 40 -5.22 -1.04 10.78
CA LEU A 40 -4.00 -1.85 10.78
C LEU A 40 -3.53 -2.15 9.36
N ASP A 41 -4.44 -2.52 8.46
CA ASP A 41 -4.10 -2.77 7.06
C ASP A 41 -3.45 -1.54 6.42
N LYS A 42 -4.02 -0.35 6.66
CA LYS A 42 -3.49 0.89 6.11
C LYS A 42 -2.11 1.23 6.65
N ILE A 43 -1.91 1.03 7.96
CA ILE A 43 -0.60 1.29 8.58
C ILE A 43 0.47 0.40 7.95
N ILE A 44 0.19 -0.90 7.82
CA ILE A 44 1.16 -1.83 7.26
C ILE A 44 1.41 -1.54 5.77
N TYR A 45 0.35 -1.24 5.02
CA TYR A 45 0.47 -0.89 3.62
C TYR A 45 1.35 0.35 3.41
N ILE A 46 1.11 1.40 4.20
CA ILE A 46 1.90 2.63 4.13
C ILE A 46 3.35 2.37 4.59
N ALA A 47 3.54 1.65 5.70
CA ALA A 47 4.86 1.38 6.23
C ALA A 47 5.75 0.65 5.23
N ASP A 48 5.18 -0.32 4.52
CA ASP A 48 5.91 -1.04 3.49
C ASP A 48 6.33 -0.11 2.35
N TYR A 49 5.46 0.78 1.92
CA TYR A 49 5.76 1.68 0.82
C TYR A 49 6.82 2.72 1.17
N ILE A 50 6.75 3.29 2.37
CA ILE A 50 7.67 4.35 2.78
C ILE A 50 8.92 3.83 3.49
N GLU A 51 9.20 2.54 3.37
CA GLU A 51 10.37 1.91 3.96
C GLU A 51 11.63 2.70 3.58
N PRO A 52 12.55 2.97 4.56
CA PRO A 52 13.68 3.90 4.33
C PRO A 52 14.62 3.50 3.21
N GLN A 53 14.69 2.21 2.88
CA GLN A 53 15.57 1.73 1.81
C GLN A 53 14.96 1.82 0.42
N ARG A 54 13.68 2.13 0.32
CA ARG A 54 13.04 2.31 -0.98
C ARG A 54 13.54 3.61 -1.62
N LYS A 55 14.12 3.51 -2.79
CA LYS A 55 14.76 4.66 -3.47
C LYS A 55 14.14 5.03 -4.79
N GLU A 56 13.37 4.12 -5.36
CA GLU A 56 12.83 4.30 -6.71
C GLU A 56 11.46 4.96 -6.76
N ALA A 57 10.75 5.02 -5.64
CA ALA A 57 9.43 5.63 -5.60
C ALA A 57 9.56 7.15 -5.48
N PRO A 58 8.79 7.90 -6.28
CA PRO A 58 8.80 9.36 -6.17
C PRO A 58 8.03 9.83 -4.94
N HIS A 59 8.32 11.05 -4.50
CA HIS A 59 7.52 11.77 -3.49
C HIS A 59 7.41 11.08 -2.13
N LEU A 60 8.41 10.25 -1.76
CA LEU A 60 8.36 9.50 -0.50
C LEU A 60 8.26 10.39 0.74
N GLU A 61 9.02 11.49 0.76
CA GLU A 61 8.98 12.39 1.93
C GLU A 61 7.62 13.07 2.07
N GLU A 62 7.06 13.51 0.96
CA GLU A 62 5.74 14.13 0.93
C GLU A 62 4.67 13.14 1.39
N ILE A 63 4.75 11.91 0.93
CA ILE A 63 3.80 10.86 1.31
C ILE A 63 3.92 10.52 2.79
N ARG A 64 5.15 10.42 3.32
CA ARG A 64 5.35 10.19 4.76
C ARG A 64 4.64 11.25 5.59
N GLU A 65 4.82 12.50 5.23
CA GLU A 65 4.21 13.60 5.97
C GLU A 65 2.69 13.57 5.88
N ILE A 66 2.15 13.31 4.70
CA ILE A 66 0.70 13.17 4.50
C ILE A 66 0.16 12.04 5.36
N ALA A 67 0.82 10.89 5.36
CA ALA A 67 0.36 9.71 6.10
C ALA A 67 0.34 9.94 7.62
N PHE A 68 1.23 10.76 8.15
CA PHE A 68 1.21 11.10 9.57
C PHE A 68 -0.05 11.87 9.97
N HIS A 69 -0.66 12.57 9.06
CA HIS A 69 -1.84 13.38 9.34
C HIS A 69 -3.14 12.70 8.90
N ASP A 70 -3.09 11.86 7.86
CA ASP A 70 -4.30 11.26 7.29
C ASP A 70 -3.92 9.96 6.58
N LEU A 71 -4.27 8.82 7.19
CA LEU A 71 -3.96 7.52 6.64
C LEU A 71 -4.65 7.29 5.28
N ASP A 72 -5.91 7.69 5.17
CA ASP A 72 -6.65 7.48 3.93
C ASP A 72 -6.06 8.30 2.78
N GLN A 73 -5.67 9.53 3.05
CA GLN A 73 -4.99 10.34 2.06
C GLN A 73 -3.62 9.74 1.71
N GLY A 74 -2.90 9.24 2.71
CA GLY A 74 -1.62 8.56 2.48
C GLY A 74 -1.76 7.39 1.53
N VAL A 75 -2.76 6.54 1.75
CA VAL A 75 -3.05 5.41 0.87
C VAL A 75 -3.40 5.89 -0.54
N ALA A 76 -4.23 6.92 -0.65
CA ALA A 76 -4.62 7.47 -1.94
C ALA A 76 -3.42 7.98 -2.74
N GLU A 77 -2.51 8.69 -2.08
CA GLU A 77 -1.34 9.23 -2.77
C GLU A 77 -0.35 8.14 -3.18
N ILE A 78 -0.18 7.11 -2.35
CA ILE A 78 0.62 5.94 -2.71
C ILE A 78 0.07 5.27 -3.96
N LEU A 79 -1.25 5.06 -3.99
CA LEU A 79 -1.90 4.43 -5.13
C LEU A 79 -1.77 5.27 -6.39
N TYR A 80 -1.93 6.57 -6.27
CA TYR A 80 -1.75 7.48 -7.39
C TYR A 80 -0.34 7.34 -7.98
N ASP A 81 0.68 7.41 -7.15
CA ASP A 81 2.06 7.29 -7.60
C ASP A 81 2.35 5.90 -8.18
N THR A 82 1.82 4.86 -7.56
CA THR A 82 2.01 3.50 -8.04
C THR A 82 1.45 3.34 -9.46
N LEU A 83 0.25 3.85 -9.70
CA LEU A 83 -0.40 3.68 -10.99
C LEU A 83 0.15 4.60 -12.07
N HIS A 84 0.56 5.82 -11.70
CA HIS A 84 0.97 6.82 -12.68
C HIS A 84 2.47 6.84 -12.97
N TYR A 85 3.28 6.42 -12.01
CA TYR A 85 4.73 6.48 -12.15
C TYR A 85 5.41 5.12 -12.13
N LEU A 86 5.12 4.30 -11.13
CA LEU A 86 5.84 3.04 -10.95
C LEU A 86 5.34 1.93 -11.87
N ASN A 87 4.06 1.92 -12.14
CA ASN A 87 3.46 0.88 -12.97
C ASN A 87 3.97 0.90 -14.41
N ASN A 88 4.29 2.07 -14.93
CA ASN A 88 4.80 2.22 -16.29
C ASN A 88 6.10 1.46 -16.53
N ARG A 89 6.82 1.13 -15.46
CA ARG A 89 8.09 0.40 -15.54
C ARG A 89 7.91 -1.11 -15.62
N LYS A 90 6.78 -1.62 -15.14
CA LYS A 90 6.57 -3.06 -14.98
C LYS A 90 5.51 -3.65 -15.91
N GLY A 91 4.83 -2.82 -16.65
CA GLY A 91 3.94 -3.25 -17.74
C GLY A 91 2.53 -3.63 -17.35
N SER A 92 2.27 -4.19 -16.18
CA SER A 92 0.92 -4.60 -15.82
C SER A 92 0.55 -4.20 -14.40
N ILE A 93 -0.73 -3.85 -14.21
CA ILE A 93 -1.30 -3.50 -12.93
C ILE A 93 -2.03 -4.72 -12.36
N ASP A 94 -1.76 -5.03 -11.08
CA ASP A 94 -2.55 -6.03 -10.38
C ASP A 94 -3.99 -5.52 -10.26
N PRO A 95 -5.01 -6.32 -10.64
CA PRO A 95 -6.40 -5.88 -10.53
C PRO A 95 -6.80 -5.45 -9.11
N ALA A 96 -6.23 -6.06 -8.08
CA ALA A 96 -6.49 -5.66 -6.70
C ALA A 96 -6.01 -4.24 -6.42
N THR A 97 -4.88 -3.84 -6.99
CA THR A 97 -4.36 -2.48 -6.86
C THR A 97 -5.29 -1.47 -7.53
N GLN A 98 -5.79 -1.79 -8.71
CA GLN A 98 -6.75 -0.92 -9.41
C GLN A 98 -8.04 -0.76 -8.62
N LEU A 99 -8.59 -1.84 -8.08
CA LEU A 99 -9.80 -1.79 -7.26
C LEU A 99 -9.58 -0.96 -5.99
N THR A 100 -8.42 -1.10 -5.38
CA THR A 100 -8.06 -0.32 -4.19
C THR A 100 -8.02 1.17 -4.53
N TYR A 101 -7.42 1.53 -5.65
CA TYR A 101 -7.37 2.91 -6.10
C TYR A 101 -8.78 3.47 -6.34
N GLU A 102 -9.65 2.70 -6.97
CA GLU A 102 -11.02 3.14 -7.22
C GLU A 102 -11.76 3.51 -5.93
N PHE A 103 -11.46 2.82 -4.83
CA PHE A 103 -12.02 3.16 -3.52
C PHE A 103 -11.33 4.39 -2.91
N TYR A 104 -9.99 4.40 -2.87
CA TYR A 104 -9.24 5.40 -2.10
C TYR A 104 -9.04 6.73 -2.83
N LYS A 105 -9.28 6.81 -4.13
CA LYS A 105 -9.09 8.06 -4.86
C LYS A 105 -9.92 9.22 -4.33
N GLN A 106 -11.04 8.93 -3.68
CA GLN A 106 -11.89 9.94 -3.05
C GLN A 106 -11.17 10.73 -1.95
N PHE A 107 -10.15 10.16 -1.36
CA PHE A 107 -9.37 10.80 -0.29
C PHE A 107 -8.14 11.53 -0.81
N GLY A 108 -7.81 11.39 -2.08
CA GLY A 108 -6.69 12.08 -2.69
C GLY A 108 -6.96 13.57 -2.81
N LYS A 109 -5.87 14.37 -2.76
CA LYS A 109 -5.95 15.82 -2.91
C LYS A 109 -4.98 16.28 -3.96
N GLU A 110 -5.21 17.48 -4.50
CA GLU A 110 -4.27 18.09 -5.43
C GLU A 110 -2.89 18.23 -4.78
N GLN A 111 -1.88 17.84 -5.52
CA GLN A 111 -0.50 17.95 -5.09
C GLN A 111 0.31 18.55 -6.24
N PRO A 112 1.40 19.28 -5.94
CA PRO A 112 2.20 19.91 -6.99
C PRO A 112 2.71 18.95 -8.06
N TRP A 113 2.94 17.68 -7.70
CA TRP A 113 3.49 16.70 -8.63
C TRP A 113 2.45 15.99 -9.50
N LYS A 114 1.17 16.30 -9.33
CA LYS A 114 0.09 15.61 -10.06
C LYS A 114 -0.27 16.28 -11.39
N HIS A 115 0.68 16.86 -12.06
CA HIS A 115 0.41 17.54 -13.32
C HIS A 115 1.17 16.98 -14.51
#